data_a046683d5e9bf4a46feb55e7b0599fc5
#
_entry.id   a046683d5e9bf4a46feb55e7b0599fc5
#
_cell.length_a   1.000
_cell.length_b   1.000
_cell.length_c   1.000
_cell.angle_alpha   90.00
_cell.angle_beta   90.00
_cell.angle_gamma   90.00
#
_symmetry.space_group_name_H-M   'P 1'
#
loop_
_entity.id
_entity.type
_entity.pdbx_description
1 polymer ?
#
loop_
_entity_poly.entity_id
_entity_poly.type
_entity_poly.pdbx_seq_one_letter_code
_entity_poly.pdbx_strand_id
1 'polypeptide(L)'
;LSERLGTKVLLVGGNHDRDLQMPVLPRTTAFRLGELWLSHEPEEGPDKAELLNVCGHIHPAVTLRHGADRLRLPCFAFDKLEQRMLIPAFGELTGGHDCGHRYRKWLVAEGTIVPWLTPEPQPKKRRQAR
;
A
#
# COMPACT_ATOMS: atom_id res chain seq x y z
N LEU A 1 -17.84 17.31 5.57
CA LEU A 1 -17.26 16.87 4.30
C LEU A 1 -18.22 15.94 3.51
N SER A 2 -18.80 14.94 4.16
CA SER A 2 -19.73 14.03 3.48
C SER A 2 -21.01 14.70 3.01
N GLU A 3 -21.55 15.66 3.76
CA GLU A 3 -22.73 16.43 3.37
C GLU A 3 -22.47 17.30 2.12
N ARG A 4 -21.29 17.91 2.02
CA ARG A 4 -20.90 18.71 0.85
C ARG A 4 -20.70 17.90 -0.41
N LEU A 5 -20.22 16.66 -0.28
CA LEU A 5 -19.93 15.79 -1.41
C LEU A 5 -21.10 14.89 -1.81
N GLY A 6 -22.19 14.87 -1.01
CA GLY A 6 -23.28 13.92 -1.20
C GLY A 6 -22.80 12.44 -1.11
N THR A 7 -21.65 12.22 -0.48
CA THR A 7 -20.97 10.92 -0.40
C THR A 7 -20.88 10.48 1.04
N LYS A 8 -21.11 9.19 1.29
CA LYS A 8 -20.91 8.58 2.60
C LYS A 8 -19.41 8.41 2.86
N VAL A 9 -18.92 8.96 3.96
CA VAL A 9 -17.53 8.82 4.40
C VAL A 9 -17.48 7.91 5.62
N LEU A 10 -16.59 6.92 5.56
CA LEU A 10 -16.33 5.97 6.64
C LEU A 10 -14.84 5.99 6.99
N LEU A 11 -14.51 6.11 8.26
CA LEU A 11 -13.14 6.07 8.74
C LEU A 11 -12.75 4.64 9.15
N VAL A 12 -11.74 4.10 8.49
CA VAL A 12 -11.06 2.89 8.95
C VAL A 12 -9.94 3.31 9.91
N GLY A 13 -10.15 3.08 11.20
CA GLY A 13 -9.24 3.53 12.26
C GLY A 13 -7.93 2.78 12.26
N GLY A 14 -6.82 3.50 12.43
CA GLY A 14 -5.47 2.98 12.54
C GLY A 14 -4.78 3.36 13.86
N ASN A 15 -3.51 3.00 13.98
CA ASN A 15 -2.70 3.22 15.19
C ASN A 15 -2.48 4.71 15.53
N HIS A 16 -2.53 5.60 14.53
CA HIS A 16 -2.39 7.05 14.72
C HIS A 16 -3.70 7.76 15.04
N ASP A 17 -4.83 7.07 14.94
CA ASP A 17 -6.17 7.67 15.07
C ASP A 17 -6.80 7.44 16.45
N ARG A 18 -6.04 6.88 17.41
CA ARG A 18 -6.57 6.50 18.74
C ARG A 18 -7.14 7.67 19.52
N ASP A 19 -6.53 8.83 19.36
CA ASP A 19 -6.90 10.06 20.08
C ASP A 19 -7.74 11.03 19.24
N LEU A 20 -7.99 10.70 17.99
CA LEU A 20 -8.84 11.52 17.12
C LEU A 20 -10.33 11.36 17.54
N GLN A 21 -10.79 12.31 18.30
CA GLN A 21 -12.23 12.48 18.55
C GLN A 21 -12.86 13.24 17.38
N MET A 22 -13.22 12.52 16.34
CA MET A 22 -14.02 13.06 15.25
C MET A 22 -15.47 12.55 15.40
N PRO A 23 -16.35 13.30 16.07
CA PRO A 23 -17.69 12.80 16.40
C PRO A 23 -18.61 12.62 15.19
N VAL A 24 -18.19 13.07 14.01
CA VAL A 24 -19.01 13.14 12.79
C VAL A 24 -18.77 11.98 11.83
N LEU A 25 -17.67 11.22 11.99
CA LEU A 25 -17.35 10.10 11.10
C LEU A 25 -17.52 8.75 11.80
N PRO A 26 -18.32 7.83 11.25
CA PRO A 26 -18.37 6.46 11.73
C PRO A 26 -16.98 5.80 11.65
N ARG A 27 -16.58 5.11 12.70
CA ARG A 27 -15.33 4.38 12.77
C ARG A 27 -15.56 2.88 12.65
N THR A 28 -14.65 2.22 11.95
CA THR A 28 -14.56 0.76 11.94
C THR A 28 -13.09 0.35 11.93
N THR A 29 -12.78 -0.85 12.41
CA THR A 29 -11.43 -1.42 12.34
C THR A 29 -11.17 -2.10 11.00
N ALA A 30 -12.21 -2.65 10.38
CA ALA A 30 -12.16 -3.22 9.06
C ALA A 30 -13.56 -3.19 8.43
N PHE A 31 -13.64 -3.25 7.12
CA PHE A 31 -14.90 -3.11 6.41
C PHE A 31 -14.89 -3.91 5.10
N ARG A 32 -15.96 -4.68 4.85
CA ARG A 32 -16.18 -5.36 3.59
C ARG A 32 -16.92 -4.45 2.60
N LEU A 33 -16.37 -4.28 1.42
CA LEU A 33 -17.00 -3.57 0.31
C LEU A 33 -16.96 -4.46 -0.94
N GLY A 34 -18.04 -5.15 -1.25
CA GLY A 34 -18.09 -6.12 -2.35
C GLY A 34 -17.04 -7.22 -2.16
N GLU A 35 -16.10 -7.30 -3.07
CA GLU A 35 -14.97 -8.26 -3.06
C GLU A 35 -13.71 -7.71 -2.37
N LEU A 36 -13.82 -6.55 -1.72
CA LEU A 36 -12.72 -5.91 -1.01
C LEU A 36 -12.87 -6.05 0.50
N TRP A 37 -11.76 -6.34 1.16
CA TRP A 37 -11.62 -6.24 2.60
C TRP A 37 -10.70 -5.06 2.94
N LEU A 38 -11.27 -4.00 3.46
CA LEU A 38 -10.58 -2.76 3.77
C LEU A 38 -10.12 -2.76 5.22
N SER A 39 -8.84 -2.57 5.47
CA SER A 39 -8.27 -2.52 6.80
C SER A 39 -7.14 -1.49 6.88
N HIS A 40 -6.76 -1.06 8.07
CA HIS A 40 -5.59 -0.19 8.23
C HIS A 40 -4.29 -0.95 8.02
N GLU A 41 -4.13 -2.08 8.70
CA GLU A 41 -2.98 -2.98 8.59
C GLU A 41 -3.29 -4.16 7.67
N PRO A 42 -2.26 -4.84 7.13
CA PRO A 42 -2.44 -6.12 6.46
C PRO A 42 -3.22 -7.10 7.33
N GLU A 43 -4.35 -7.56 6.83
CA GLU A 43 -5.29 -8.38 7.59
C GLU A 43 -5.98 -9.38 6.66
N GLU A 44 -6.21 -10.59 7.15
CA GLU A 44 -7.04 -11.55 6.44
C GLU A 44 -8.51 -11.29 6.76
N GLY A 45 -9.32 -11.12 5.71
CA GLY A 45 -10.76 -11.06 5.85
C GLY A 45 -11.36 -12.44 6.12
N PRO A 46 -12.67 -12.50 6.44
CA PRO A 46 -13.36 -13.74 6.76
C PRO A 46 -13.35 -14.77 5.62
N ASP A 47 -13.31 -14.31 4.37
CA ASP A 47 -13.30 -15.18 3.17
C ASP A 47 -12.05 -14.87 2.33
N LYS A 48 -10.88 -15.19 2.85
CA LYS A 48 -9.56 -14.86 2.26
C LYS A 48 -9.45 -15.21 0.77
N ALA A 49 -9.99 -16.36 0.36
CA ALA A 49 -9.90 -16.84 -1.02
C ALA A 49 -10.70 -15.99 -2.02
N GLU A 50 -11.70 -15.25 -1.56
CA GLU A 50 -12.62 -14.48 -2.39
C GLU A 50 -12.44 -12.97 -2.27
N LEU A 51 -11.72 -12.51 -1.24
CA LEU A 51 -11.55 -11.09 -0.94
C LEU A 51 -10.14 -10.61 -1.23
N LEU A 52 -10.04 -9.42 -1.82
CA LEU A 52 -8.80 -8.67 -1.90
C LEU A 52 -8.68 -7.78 -0.66
N ASN A 53 -7.64 -7.99 0.14
CA ASN A 53 -7.34 -7.06 1.23
C ASN A 53 -6.70 -5.79 0.67
N VAL A 54 -7.31 -4.65 0.94
CA VAL A 54 -6.74 -3.32 0.63
C VAL A 54 -6.43 -2.64 1.94
N CYS A 55 -5.16 -2.33 2.18
CA CYS A 55 -4.70 -1.77 3.44
C CYS A 55 -3.62 -0.70 3.27
N GLY A 56 -3.45 0.11 4.29
CA GLY A 56 -2.40 1.12 4.41
C GLY A 56 -1.26 0.66 5.33
N HIS A 57 -0.90 1.48 6.29
CA HIS A 57 0.06 1.26 7.37
C HIS A 57 1.51 1.03 6.93
N ILE A 58 1.77 0.18 5.96
CA ILE A 58 3.12 -0.19 5.50
C ILE A 58 3.83 0.97 4.78
N HIS A 59 3.09 1.89 4.16
CA HIS A 59 3.62 3.00 3.38
C HIS A 59 4.58 2.53 2.27
N PRO A 60 4.12 1.72 1.31
CA PRO A 60 4.99 1.17 0.29
C PRO A 60 5.61 2.27 -0.58
N ALA A 61 6.90 2.11 -0.86
CA ALA A 61 7.68 3.04 -1.67
C ALA A 61 8.74 2.31 -2.48
N VAL A 62 9.24 2.96 -3.51
CA VAL A 62 10.40 2.52 -4.30
C VAL A 62 11.47 3.58 -4.24
N THR A 63 12.71 3.18 -3.98
CA THR A 63 13.87 4.05 -4.02
C THR A 63 14.56 3.91 -5.37
N LEU A 64 14.61 5.00 -6.12
CA LEU A 64 15.36 5.11 -7.35
C LEU A 64 16.75 5.68 -7.04
N ARG A 65 17.78 5.10 -7.62
CA ARG A 65 19.18 5.54 -7.44
C ARG A 65 19.83 5.78 -8.77
N HIS A 66 20.52 6.91 -8.87
CA HIS A 66 21.37 7.24 -10.00
C HIS A 66 22.64 7.92 -9.49
N GLY A 67 23.76 7.21 -9.50
CA GLY A 67 24.99 7.69 -8.87
C GLY A 67 24.82 7.91 -7.37
N ALA A 68 25.08 9.13 -6.91
CA ALA A 68 24.87 9.56 -5.51
C ALA A 68 23.44 10.02 -5.23
N ASP A 69 22.63 10.19 -6.25
CA ASP A 69 21.26 10.68 -6.12
C ASP A 69 20.30 9.58 -5.71
N ARG A 70 19.36 9.93 -4.86
CA ARG A 70 18.31 9.05 -4.38
C ARG A 70 16.97 9.76 -4.48
N LEU A 71 16.00 9.10 -5.09
CA LEU A 71 14.61 9.52 -5.12
C LEU A 71 13.73 8.41 -4.60
N ARG A 72 12.95 8.69 -3.57
CA ARG A 72 11.96 7.75 -3.04
C ARG A 72 10.57 8.19 -3.47
N LEU A 73 9.86 7.30 -4.15
CA LEU A 73 8.51 7.53 -4.63
C LEU A 73 7.53 6.58 -3.93
N PRO A 74 6.37 7.09 -3.48
CA PRO A 74 5.31 6.23 -3.00
C PRO A 74 4.79 5.33 -4.13
N CYS A 75 4.31 4.16 -3.76
CA CYS A 75 3.76 3.22 -4.74
C CYS A 75 2.55 2.46 -4.18
N PHE A 76 1.72 1.98 -5.09
CA PHE A 76 0.82 0.86 -4.81
C PHE A 76 1.62 -0.43 -4.94
N ALA A 77 1.39 -1.40 -4.07
CA ALA A 77 2.09 -2.67 -4.10
C ALA A 77 1.10 -3.84 -3.97
N PHE A 78 1.08 -4.72 -4.95
CA PHE A 78 0.18 -5.87 -5.00
C PHE A 78 0.90 -7.18 -4.76
N ASP A 79 0.40 -7.94 -3.81
CA ASP A 79 0.84 -9.30 -3.51
C ASP A 79 -0.20 -10.31 -3.99
N LYS A 80 0.11 -11.03 -5.04
CA LYS A 80 -0.79 -12.03 -5.62
C LYS A 80 -1.00 -13.24 -4.70
N LEU A 81 0.03 -13.65 -3.96
CA LEU A 81 -0.05 -14.82 -3.09
C LEU A 81 -0.96 -14.55 -1.88
N GLU A 82 -0.83 -13.37 -1.29
CA GLU A 82 -1.66 -12.95 -0.15
C GLU A 82 -2.98 -12.28 -0.58
N GLN A 83 -3.17 -12.05 -1.86
CA GLN A 83 -4.32 -11.28 -2.40
C GLN A 83 -4.49 -9.94 -1.66
N ARG A 84 -3.44 -9.14 -1.71
CA ARG A 84 -3.34 -7.91 -0.93
C ARG A 84 -2.81 -6.76 -1.75
N MET A 85 -3.47 -5.63 -1.65
CA MET A 85 -3.04 -4.35 -2.20
C MET A 85 -2.64 -3.42 -1.06
N LEU A 86 -1.38 -3.04 -1.01
CA LEU A 86 -0.88 -1.98 -0.15
C LEU A 86 -1.06 -0.64 -0.85
N ILE A 87 -1.73 0.30 -0.19
CA ILE A 87 -1.88 1.65 -0.69
C ILE A 87 -0.80 2.57 -0.11
N PRO A 88 -0.29 3.53 -0.89
CA PRO A 88 0.70 4.47 -0.39
C PRO A 88 0.10 5.43 0.63
N ALA A 89 0.96 6.01 1.47
CA ALA A 89 0.56 7.08 2.36
C ALA A 89 0.11 8.32 1.57
N PHE A 90 -0.94 8.96 2.03
CA PHE A 90 -1.49 10.17 1.41
C PHE A 90 -0.62 11.42 1.68
N GLY A 91 0.05 11.46 2.82
CA GLY A 91 0.86 12.61 3.25
C GLY A 91 2.31 12.53 2.78
N GLU A 92 2.91 13.68 2.47
CA GLU A 92 4.30 13.78 2.01
C GLU A 92 5.33 13.53 3.12
N LEU A 93 4.94 13.71 4.39
CA LEU A 93 5.85 13.60 5.55
C LEU A 93 6.00 12.18 6.09
N THR A 94 5.27 11.22 5.55
CA THR A 94 5.37 9.83 5.98
C THR A 94 6.50 9.14 5.23
N GLY A 95 7.49 8.65 5.94
CA GLY A 95 8.51 7.78 5.37
C GLY A 95 7.88 6.58 4.64
N GLY A 96 8.60 5.97 3.71
CA GLY A 96 8.13 4.80 2.99
C GLY A 96 9.03 3.60 3.22
N HIS A 97 8.48 2.41 3.02
CA HIS A 97 9.21 1.15 3.08
C HIS A 97 9.34 0.52 1.70
N ASP A 98 10.54 0.09 1.36
CA ASP A 98 10.77 -0.70 0.16
C ASP A 98 10.15 -2.09 0.35
N CYS A 99 9.12 -2.39 -0.43
CA CYS A 99 8.52 -3.71 -0.48
C CYS A 99 9.40 -4.65 -1.32
N GLY A 100 9.48 -5.91 -0.94
CA GLY A 100 10.27 -6.91 -1.65
C GLY A 100 9.84 -7.13 -3.12
N HIS A 101 10.62 -7.93 -3.85
CA HIS A 101 10.42 -8.24 -5.27
C HIS A 101 9.12 -9.02 -5.55
N ARG A 102 8.53 -9.62 -4.56
CA ARG A 102 7.27 -10.33 -4.61
C ARG A 102 6.10 -9.43 -5.03
N TYR A 103 6.16 -8.15 -4.69
CA TYR A 103 5.12 -7.18 -4.97
C TYR A 103 5.24 -6.62 -6.40
N ARG A 104 4.13 -6.62 -7.12
CA ARG A 104 3.98 -5.78 -8.31
C ARG A 104 3.71 -4.36 -7.85
N LYS A 105 4.39 -3.39 -8.44
CA LYS A 105 4.35 -2.00 -7.98
C LYS A 105 3.95 -1.03 -9.08
N TRP A 106 3.25 0.02 -8.67
CA TRP A 106 2.92 1.17 -9.50
C TRP A 106 3.35 2.41 -8.76
N LEU A 107 4.31 3.16 -9.33
CA LEU A 107 4.83 4.38 -8.74
C LEU A 107 3.82 5.51 -8.86
N VAL A 108 3.77 6.35 -7.86
CA VAL A 108 3.03 7.61 -7.89
C VAL A 108 4.06 8.74 -8.04
N ALA A 109 4.02 9.43 -9.16
CA ALA A 109 4.93 10.51 -9.48
C ALA A 109 4.17 11.67 -10.15
N GLU A 110 4.17 12.85 -9.54
CA GLU A 110 3.59 14.08 -10.09
C GLU A 110 2.16 13.90 -10.62
N GLY A 111 1.32 13.21 -9.82
CA GLY A 111 -0.07 12.95 -10.19
C GLY A 111 -0.27 11.85 -11.24
N THR A 112 0.79 11.16 -11.62
CA THR A 112 0.77 10.05 -12.58
C THR A 112 1.09 8.74 -11.90
N ILE A 113 0.45 7.65 -12.34
CA ILE A 113 0.72 6.29 -11.88
C ILE A 113 1.48 5.55 -12.99
N VAL A 114 2.66 5.03 -12.66
CA VAL A 114 3.56 4.37 -13.61
C VAL A 114 3.88 2.95 -13.14
N PRO A 115 3.65 1.91 -13.97
CA PRO A 115 4.07 0.55 -13.63
C PRO A 115 5.58 0.50 -13.39
N TRP A 116 5.99 -0.12 -12.28
CA TRP A 116 7.38 -0.38 -11.98
C TRP A 116 7.76 -1.77 -12.44
N LEU A 117 8.58 -1.85 -13.47
CA LEU A 117 9.14 -3.10 -13.97
C LEU A 117 10.45 -3.35 -13.21
N THR A 118 10.41 -4.26 -12.22
CA THR A 118 11.63 -4.72 -11.58
C THR A 118 12.40 -5.57 -12.58
N PRO A 119 13.70 -5.30 -12.82
CA PRO A 119 14.51 -6.22 -13.60
C PRO A 119 14.48 -7.60 -12.93
N GLU A 120 14.24 -8.64 -13.70
CA GLU A 120 14.36 -10.00 -13.17
C GLU A 120 15.73 -10.17 -12.51
N PRO A 121 15.81 -10.77 -11.31
CA PRO A 121 17.09 -11.05 -10.68
C PRO A 121 17.91 -11.90 -11.63
N GLN A 122 19.03 -11.36 -12.08
CA GLN A 122 19.95 -12.12 -12.92
C GLN A 122 20.35 -13.38 -12.16
N PRO A 123 20.35 -14.57 -12.80
CA PRO A 123 20.79 -15.78 -12.15
C PRO A 123 22.22 -15.57 -11.65
N LYS A 124 22.42 -15.78 -10.35
CA LYS A 124 23.75 -15.70 -9.74
C LYS A 124 24.67 -16.60 -10.57
N LYS A 125 25.68 -16.03 -11.23
CA LYS A 125 26.74 -16.82 -11.86
C LYS A 125 27.27 -17.77 -10.78
N ARG A 126 27.05 -19.07 -10.96
CA ARG A 126 27.71 -20.06 -10.12
C ARG A 126 29.21 -19.78 -10.21
N ARG A 127 29.80 -19.40 -9.08
CA ARG A 127 31.27 -19.41 -9.00
C ARG A 127 31.68 -20.85 -9.32
N GLN A 128 32.33 -21.05 -10.47
CA GLN A 128 32.96 -22.28 -10.76
C GLN A 128 34.01 -22.48 -9.65
N ALA A 129 33.84 -23.54 -8.86
CA ALA A 129 34.88 -23.96 -7.92
C ALA A 129 36.09 -24.33 -8.75
N ARG A 130 37.22 -23.73 -8.41
CA ARG A 130 38.53 -24.13 -8.95
C ARG A 130 38.94 -25.45 -8.35
#